data_2094cf6ff75815ab7bbf48fe6ef7ac09
#
_entry.id   2094cf6ff75815ab7bbf48fe6ef7ac09
#
_cell.length_a   1.000
_cell.length_b   1.000
_cell.length_c   1.000
_cell.angle_alpha   90.00
_cell.angle_beta   90.00
_cell.angle_gamma   90.00
#
_symmetry.space_group_name_H-M   'P 1'
#
loop_
_entity.id
_entity.type
_entity.pdbx_description
1 polymer ?
#
loop_
_entity_poly.entity_id
_entity_poly.type
_entity_poly.pdbx_seq_one_letter_code
_entity_poly.pdbx_strand_id
1 'polypeptide(L)'
;GIALILSLSTGIQDYIDRVQEDTLSSYPISIEAETMDMSSMVTSLMGAKAESEETEHEDGRVYSSTIMYDLMNSLNAADTQTNDLESFRAYLDDPDSPIHEYLSAIQYSYDLDLPIYTKDADGNIVRADVMQLLQSMMSSMYGGDYTSYFDQFGSYYSAMDVWQEMLPGEDGETISDLVKTQYDMLYGHWPENYDEVVLFVDKNNEISDLVMYAMGLKTESEMEDAMNAAMNQEQVDATQESWTYEDLCSRTFQLILPYETYRRDEAAGTYTDLSATDAGMDYLYGADDVGTTLKIVGIARVNEDAVASMMTASIGYTSALTTHVIETTANSDIVKAQLADPATDVLSGLPFPTGDEAAPTLDEMESGVADVITAASTQEKADMYMAMMAQPASDYLDAMTEQTMQGMTRESIVAQMSDSYAAQMGVSRDEVVNYIEKMDDETLFSYVEDMVREQIAAQYAEATRAQLASMTVDQLAAALDMTPRTEEQTQYVYDNYMPAT
;
A
#
# COMPACT_ATOMS: atom_id res chain seq x y z
N GLY A 1 -44.75 28.68 -30.76
CA GLY A 1 -43.47 28.49 -31.49
C GLY A 1 -42.27 29.02 -30.70
N ILE A 2 -42.21 30.33 -30.40
CA ILE A 2 -41.04 30.97 -29.74
C ILE A 2 -40.80 30.42 -28.34
N ALA A 3 -41.85 30.28 -27.53
CA ALA A 3 -41.71 29.75 -26.15
C ALA A 3 -41.17 28.31 -26.12
N LEU A 4 -41.53 27.48 -27.09
CA LEU A 4 -41.06 26.10 -27.19
C LEU A 4 -39.58 26.03 -27.61
N ILE A 5 -39.17 26.94 -28.52
CA ILE A 5 -37.75 27.04 -28.94
C ILE A 5 -36.89 27.56 -27.78
N LEU A 6 -37.37 28.55 -27.04
CA LEU A 6 -36.65 29.05 -25.86
C LEU A 6 -36.54 27.99 -24.77
N SER A 7 -37.63 27.27 -24.47
CA SER A 7 -37.60 26.17 -23.49
C SER A 7 -36.67 25.06 -23.89
N LEU A 8 -36.65 24.67 -25.19
CA LEU A 8 -35.72 23.66 -25.69
C LEU A 8 -34.26 24.14 -25.64
N SER A 9 -34.03 25.42 -26.02
CA SER A 9 -32.68 26.01 -25.96
C SER A 9 -32.15 26.08 -24.52
N THR A 10 -33.00 26.50 -23.56
CA THR A 10 -32.62 26.51 -22.15
C THR A 10 -32.34 25.10 -21.62
N GLY A 11 -33.24 24.13 -21.96
CA GLY A 11 -33.03 22.75 -21.52
C GLY A 11 -31.77 22.09 -22.09
N ILE A 12 -31.40 22.45 -23.35
CA ILE A 12 -30.12 21.97 -23.92
C ILE A 12 -28.93 22.63 -23.23
N GLN A 13 -29.01 23.93 -22.94
CA GLN A 13 -27.96 24.64 -22.24
C GLN A 13 -27.76 24.09 -20.83
N ASP A 14 -28.83 23.92 -20.06
CA ASP A 14 -28.79 23.34 -18.72
C ASP A 14 -28.22 21.93 -18.72
N TYR A 15 -28.48 21.13 -19.77
CA TYR A 15 -27.91 19.82 -19.93
C TYR A 15 -26.41 19.88 -20.22
N ILE A 16 -25.97 20.77 -21.13
CA ILE A 16 -24.54 20.95 -21.43
C ILE A 16 -23.78 21.41 -20.19
N ASP A 17 -24.32 22.39 -19.47
CA ASP A 17 -23.71 22.95 -18.27
C ASP A 17 -23.55 21.86 -17.20
N ARG A 18 -24.57 21.02 -17.00
CA ARG A 18 -24.50 19.88 -16.07
C ARG A 18 -23.46 18.86 -16.49
N VAL A 19 -23.45 18.46 -17.78
CA VAL A 19 -22.41 17.49 -18.26
C VAL A 19 -21.01 18.06 -18.10
N GLN A 20 -20.80 19.34 -18.31
CA GLN A 20 -19.50 19.98 -18.10
C GLN A 20 -19.14 19.99 -16.61
N GLU A 21 -20.05 20.34 -15.73
CA GLU A 21 -19.84 20.37 -14.28
C GLU A 21 -19.52 18.97 -13.74
N ASP A 22 -20.32 17.97 -14.08
CA ASP A 22 -20.08 16.58 -13.67
C ASP A 22 -18.75 16.06 -14.18
N THR A 23 -18.37 16.39 -15.42
CA THR A 23 -17.09 15.96 -16.00
C THR A 23 -15.91 16.65 -15.33
N LEU A 24 -15.98 17.97 -15.11
CA LEU A 24 -14.89 18.72 -14.47
C LEU A 24 -14.71 18.34 -13.01
N SER A 25 -15.80 18.08 -12.29
CA SER A 25 -15.76 17.64 -10.90
C SER A 25 -15.18 16.23 -10.72
N SER A 26 -15.34 15.37 -11.74
CA SER A 26 -14.81 14.01 -11.72
C SER A 26 -13.33 13.93 -12.13
N TYR A 27 -12.79 14.98 -12.75
CA TYR A 27 -11.38 15.07 -13.15
C TYR A 27 -10.75 16.36 -12.62
N PRO A 28 -10.53 16.46 -11.30
CA PRO A 28 -9.93 17.64 -10.70
C PRO A 28 -8.49 17.83 -11.18
N ILE A 29 -8.00 19.07 -11.12
CA ILE A 29 -6.57 19.35 -11.28
C ILE A 29 -5.91 19.01 -9.95
N SER A 30 -4.98 18.05 -9.95
CA SER A 30 -4.16 17.72 -8.80
C SER A 30 -2.76 18.33 -8.92
N ILE A 31 -2.24 18.80 -7.79
CA ILE A 31 -0.88 19.30 -7.66
C ILE A 31 -0.26 18.53 -6.49
N GLU A 32 0.74 17.73 -6.79
CA GLU A 32 1.42 16.87 -5.83
C GLU A 32 2.68 17.55 -5.27
N ALA A 33 3.13 17.13 -4.08
CA ALA A 33 4.34 17.65 -3.45
C ALA A 33 5.58 17.37 -4.30
N GLU A 34 5.63 16.21 -4.92
CA GLU A 34 6.71 15.78 -5.78
C GLU A 34 6.17 15.39 -7.16
N THR A 35 6.80 15.88 -8.20
CA THR A 35 6.46 15.52 -9.59
C THR A 35 7.70 15.07 -10.32
N MET A 36 7.60 13.99 -11.07
CA MET A 36 8.65 13.60 -12.02
C MET A 36 8.60 14.50 -13.25
N ASP A 37 9.72 15.07 -13.63
CA ASP A 37 9.83 15.84 -14.87
C ASP A 37 9.82 14.89 -16.08
N MET A 38 8.63 14.55 -16.55
CA MET A 38 8.42 13.73 -17.76
C MET A 38 8.99 14.39 -19.01
N SER A 39 9.16 15.71 -19.03
CA SER A 39 9.71 16.41 -20.20
C SER A 39 11.22 16.22 -20.31
N SER A 40 11.94 16.15 -19.20
CA SER A 40 13.37 15.81 -19.17
C SER A 40 13.59 14.36 -19.59
N MET A 41 12.73 13.44 -19.16
CA MET A 41 12.76 12.03 -19.57
C MET A 41 12.52 11.86 -21.08
N VAL A 42 11.50 12.52 -21.63
CA VAL A 42 11.24 12.52 -23.08
C VAL A 42 12.40 13.15 -23.85
N THR A 43 12.98 14.23 -23.34
CA THR A 43 14.12 14.90 -23.97
C THR A 43 15.37 14.03 -23.96
N SER A 44 15.65 13.31 -22.87
CA SER A 44 16.78 12.36 -22.77
C SER A 44 16.59 11.18 -23.73
N LEU A 45 15.39 10.62 -23.83
CA LEU A 45 15.05 9.57 -24.79
C LEU A 45 15.18 10.04 -26.24
N MET A 46 14.76 11.28 -26.54
CA MET A 46 14.91 11.87 -27.87
C MET A 46 16.38 12.19 -28.17
N GLY A 47 17.15 12.63 -27.15
CA GLY A 47 18.58 12.89 -27.27
C GLY A 47 19.38 11.62 -27.54
N ALA A 48 19.14 10.55 -26.81
CA ALA A 48 19.76 9.24 -27.03
C ALA A 48 19.45 8.69 -28.43
N LYS A 49 18.22 8.87 -28.90
CA LYS A 49 17.85 8.51 -30.27
C LYS A 49 18.56 9.36 -31.34
N ALA A 50 18.72 10.67 -31.10
CA ALA A 50 19.39 11.55 -32.04
C ALA A 50 20.90 11.24 -32.12
N GLU A 51 21.55 10.91 -31.00
CA GLU A 51 22.98 10.51 -31.00
C GLU A 51 23.17 9.16 -31.74
N SER A 52 22.21 8.23 -31.63
CA SER A 52 22.27 6.96 -32.37
C SER A 52 22.02 7.13 -33.88
N GLU A 53 21.29 8.17 -34.30
CA GLU A 53 21.03 8.47 -35.72
C GLU A 53 22.23 9.17 -36.42
N GLU A 54 23.12 9.81 -35.65
CA GLU A 54 24.33 10.48 -36.20
C GLU A 54 25.56 9.56 -36.32
N THR A 55 25.47 8.32 -35.80
CA THR A 55 26.60 7.39 -35.86
C THR A 55 26.52 6.54 -37.12
N GLU A 56 27.32 6.90 -38.13
CA GLU A 56 27.49 6.06 -39.33
C GLU A 56 28.40 4.86 -39.04
N HIS A 57 27.84 3.68 -39.15
CA HIS A 57 28.57 2.41 -39.00
C HIS A 57 28.94 1.79 -40.35
N GLU A 58 30.02 0.99 -40.40
CA GLU A 58 30.46 0.31 -41.60
C GLU A 58 29.42 -0.74 -42.06
N ASP A 59 29.20 -0.79 -43.39
CA ASP A 59 28.33 -1.80 -44.00
C ASP A 59 28.83 -3.25 -43.78
N GLY A 60 27.89 -4.16 -43.55
CA GLY A 60 28.17 -5.59 -43.36
C GLY A 60 28.36 -6.06 -41.95
N ARG A 61 28.08 -5.20 -40.94
CA ARG A 61 28.00 -5.53 -39.52
C ARG A 61 26.74 -4.92 -38.92
N VAL A 62 26.24 -5.55 -37.85
CA VAL A 62 25.18 -5.01 -37.00
C VAL A 62 25.82 -4.62 -35.68
N TYR A 63 25.48 -3.45 -35.17
CA TYR A 63 26.02 -2.89 -33.93
C TYR A 63 24.93 -2.85 -32.87
N SER A 64 25.31 -3.09 -31.63
CA SER A 64 24.39 -3.00 -30.49
C SER A 64 24.05 -1.55 -30.16
N SER A 65 22.83 -1.30 -29.72
CA SER A 65 22.37 0.00 -29.21
C SER A 65 22.14 -0.10 -27.71
N THR A 66 22.49 0.95 -26.96
CA THR A 66 22.38 1.04 -25.49
C THR A 66 21.06 1.65 -25.02
N ILE A 67 20.01 1.56 -25.85
CA ILE A 67 18.71 2.23 -25.58
C ILE A 67 18.15 1.88 -24.19
N MET A 68 18.32 0.64 -23.73
CA MET A 68 17.84 0.25 -22.39
C MET A 68 18.67 0.89 -21.27
N TYR A 69 20.01 0.91 -21.42
CA TYR A 69 20.90 1.60 -20.48
C TYR A 69 20.58 3.09 -20.42
N ASP A 70 20.37 3.72 -21.59
CA ASP A 70 20.05 5.14 -21.69
C ASP A 70 18.66 5.43 -21.10
N LEU A 71 17.69 4.51 -21.26
CA LEU A 71 16.37 4.58 -20.65
C LEU A 71 16.48 4.48 -19.12
N MET A 72 17.19 3.48 -18.59
CA MET A 72 17.37 3.32 -17.15
C MET A 72 18.17 4.48 -16.55
N ASN A 73 19.18 4.97 -17.25
CA ASN A 73 19.94 6.12 -16.82
C ASN A 73 19.10 7.42 -16.84
N SER A 74 18.17 7.52 -17.80
CA SER A 74 17.21 8.63 -17.87
C SER A 74 16.16 8.55 -16.76
N LEU A 75 15.70 7.34 -16.40
CA LEU A 75 14.80 7.11 -15.26
C LEU A 75 15.51 7.43 -13.93
N ASN A 76 16.76 6.98 -13.76
CA ASN A 76 17.54 7.28 -12.57
C ASN A 76 17.99 8.75 -12.48
N ALA A 77 18.05 9.45 -13.61
CA ALA A 77 18.39 10.88 -13.69
C ALA A 77 17.13 11.77 -13.77
N ALA A 78 15.94 11.19 -13.72
CA ALA A 78 14.71 11.96 -13.67
C ALA A 78 14.72 12.79 -12.37
N ASP A 79 14.93 14.10 -12.52
CA ASP A 79 14.88 15.01 -11.38
C ASP A 79 13.44 15.05 -10.84
N THR A 80 13.28 14.63 -9.61
CA THR A 80 12.04 14.87 -8.87
C THR A 80 11.99 16.34 -8.52
N GLN A 81 11.02 17.06 -9.05
CA GLN A 81 10.77 18.45 -8.69
C GLN A 81 9.82 18.50 -7.51
N THR A 82 10.25 19.19 -6.47
CA THR A 82 9.42 19.44 -5.29
C THR A 82 8.66 20.74 -5.48
N ASN A 83 7.33 20.69 -5.36
CA ASN A 83 6.48 21.86 -5.42
C ASN A 83 6.40 22.54 -4.03
N ASP A 84 6.45 23.86 -4.02
CA ASP A 84 6.24 24.67 -2.81
C ASP A 84 4.76 24.73 -2.47
N LEU A 85 4.24 23.62 -1.94
CA LEU A 85 2.82 23.50 -1.54
C LEU A 85 2.47 24.41 -0.36
N GLU A 86 3.42 24.74 0.51
CA GLU A 86 3.19 25.62 1.65
C GLU A 86 2.82 27.03 1.16
N SER A 87 3.64 27.62 0.28
CA SER A 87 3.36 28.93 -0.29
C SER A 87 2.11 28.92 -1.18
N PHE A 88 1.89 27.81 -1.90
CA PHE A 88 0.70 27.68 -2.76
C PHE A 88 -0.59 27.56 -1.93
N ARG A 89 -0.55 26.78 -0.85
CA ARG A 89 -1.67 26.71 0.10
C ARG A 89 -1.98 28.07 0.71
N ALA A 90 -0.95 28.80 1.16
CA ALA A 90 -1.15 30.15 1.70
C ALA A 90 -1.82 31.09 0.68
N TYR A 91 -1.51 30.94 -0.62
CA TYR A 91 -2.19 31.68 -1.69
C TYR A 91 -3.64 31.23 -1.90
N LEU A 92 -3.94 29.94 -1.78
CA LEU A 92 -5.29 29.39 -1.88
C LEU A 92 -6.16 29.76 -0.66
N ASP A 93 -5.56 29.80 0.52
CA ASP A 93 -6.27 30.12 1.78
C ASP A 93 -6.46 31.64 1.97
N ASP A 94 -5.84 32.49 1.14
CA ASP A 94 -6.02 33.95 1.19
C ASP A 94 -7.42 34.33 0.64
N PRO A 95 -8.34 34.88 1.46
CA PRO A 95 -9.68 35.25 0.99
C PRO A 95 -9.71 36.29 -0.14
N ASP A 96 -8.65 37.08 -0.27
CA ASP A 96 -8.51 38.09 -1.32
C ASP A 96 -7.86 37.54 -2.60
N SER A 97 -7.53 36.25 -2.67
CA SER A 97 -6.92 35.63 -3.81
C SER A 97 -7.85 35.59 -5.02
N PRO A 98 -7.44 36.10 -6.20
CA PRO A 98 -8.28 36.13 -7.37
C PRO A 98 -8.59 34.74 -7.96
N ILE A 99 -7.92 33.69 -7.49
CA ILE A 99 -8.14 32.33 -7.98
C ILE A 99 -9.53 31.79 -7.59
N HIS A 100 -10.10 32.27 -6.49
CA HIS A 100 -11.42 31.84 -6.02
C HIS A 100 -12.54 32.07 -7.04
N GLU A 101 -12.40 33.06 -7.95
CA GLU A 101 -13.35 33.27 -9.03
C GLU A 101 -13.40 32.12 -10.06
N TYR A 102 -12.37 31.25 -10.06
CA TYR A 102 -12.18 30.16 -11.04
C TYR A 102 -12.27 28.77 -10.43
N LEU A 103 -12.43 28.65 -9.12
CA LEU A 103 -12.48 27.38 -8.41
C LEU A 103 -13.88 27.09 -7.90
N SER A 104 -14.35 25.88 -8.12
CA SER A 104 -15.62 25.39 -7.56
C SER A 104 -15.44 24.77 -6.18
N ALA A 105 -14.25 24.21 -5.92
CA ALA A 105 -13.87 23.63 -4.62
C ALA A 105 -12.36 23.43 -4.55
N ILE A 106 -11.85 23.35 -3.33
CA ILE A 106 -10.46 23.03 -3.02
C ILE A 106 -10.47 21.87 -2.03
N GLN A 107 -9.70 20.83 -2.33
CA GLN A 107 -9.46 19.72 -1.41
C GLN A 107 -7.97 19.58 -1.16
N TYR A 108 -7.58 19.56 0.10
CA TYR A 108 -6.23 19.22 0.53
C TYR A 108 -6.19 17.76 0.91
N SER A 109 -5.40 16.96 0.18
CA SER A 109 -5.15 15.57 0.55
C SER A 109 -3.84 15.45 1.30
N TYR A 110 -3.84 14.59 2.30
CA TYR A 110 -2.67 14.26 3.11
C TYR A 110 -2.42 12.75 2.95
N ASP A 111 -1.17 12.37 2.96
CA ASP A 111 -0.79 10.94 2.98
C ASP A 111 -1.02 10.38 4.39
N LEU A 112 -2.29 10.12 4.70
CA LEU A 112 -2.73 9.62 5.99
C LEU A 112 -3.09 8.14 5.87
N ASP A 113 -2.39 7.30 6.62
CA ASP A 113 -2.88 5.96 6.90
C ASP A 113 -4.01 6.04 7.95
N LEU A 114 -5.18 5.53 7.59
CA LEU A 114 -6.33 5.42 8.47
C LEU A 114 -6.52 3.95 8.88
N PRO A 115 -5.90 3.50 9.98
CA PRO A 115 -6.03 2.13 10.44
C PRO A 115 -7.40 1.90 11.06
N ILE A 116 -8.37 1.62 10.20
CA ILE A 116 -9.76 1.38 10.54
C ILE A 116 -9.98 -0.12 10.67
N TYR A 117 -10.59 -0.53 11.78
CA TYR A 117 -10.85 -1.93 12.11
C TYR A 117 -12.35 -2.17 12.30
N THR A 118 -12.78 -3.39 11.99
CA THR A 118 -14.13 -3.88 12.27
C THR A 118 -14.07 -5.34 12.71
N LYS A 119 -15.21 -5.89 13.12
CA LYS A 119 -15.34 -7.33 13.36
C LYS A 119 -16.00 -8.00 12.17
N ASP A 120 -15.38 -9.08 11.70
CA ASP A 120 -15.97 -9.94 10.68
C ASP A 120 -17.15 -10.78 11.22
N ALA A 121 -17.73 -11.61 10.36
CA ALA A 121 -18.87 -12.45 10.70
C ALA A 121 -18.54 -13.51 11.78
N ASP A 122 -17.26 -13.89 11.90
CA ASP A 122 -16.78 -14.83 12.92
C ASP A 122 -16.37 -14.14 14.22
N GLY A 123 -16.34 -12.80 14.24
CA GLY A 123 -16.00 -11.96 15.38
C GLY A 123 -14.52 -11.62 15.49
N ASN A 124 -13.71 -11.96 14.49
CA ASN A 124 -12.30 -11.58 14.42
C ASN A 124 -12.18 -10.08 14.11
N ILE A 125 -11.17 -9.44 14.68
CA ILE A 125 -10.83 -8.06 14.35
C ILE A 125 -10.06 -8.08 13.03
N VAL A 126 -10.59 -7.39 12.03
CA VAL A 126 -9.97 -7.26 10.71
C VAL A 126 -9.80 -5.79 10.37
N ARG A 127 -8.73 -5.47 9.66
CA ARG A 127 -8.56 -4.13 9.11
C ARG A 127 -9.51 -3.96 7.93
N ALA A 128 -10.25 -2.86 7.92
CA ALA A 128 -11.20 -2.49 6.88
C ALA A 128 -10.47 -1.93 5.64
N ASP A 129 -9.48 -2.68 5.15
CA ASP A 129 -8.54 -2.27 4.11
C ASP A 129 -8.31 -3.44 3.14
N VAL A 130 -8.65 -3.20 1.87
CA VAL A 130 -8.52 -4.19 0.79
C VAL A 130 -7.06 -4.47 0.44
N MET A 131 -6.18 -3.49 0.59
CA MET A 131 -4.77 -3.66 0.25
C MET A 131 -4.09 -4.66 1.19
N GLN A 132 -4.41 -4.58 2.49
CA GLN A 132 -3.90 -5.54 3.45
C GLN A 132 -4.43 -6.96 3.19
N LEU A 133 -5.71 -7.08 2.79
CA LEU A 133 -6.28 -8.36 2.35
C LEU A 133 -5.51 -8.93 1.16
N LEU A 134 -5.27 -8.14 0.12
CA LEU A 134 -4.53 -8.57 -1.06
C LEU A 134 -3.09 -8.98 -0.72
N GLN A 135 -2.43 -8.24 0.17
CA GLN A 135 -1.10 -8.55 0.65
C GLN A 135 -1.07 -9.89 1.41
N SER A 136 -2.02 -10.10 2.34
CA SER A 136 -2.18 -11.36 3.08
C SER A 136 -2.40 -12.53 2.12
N MET A 137 -3.32 -12.39 1.17
CA MET A 137 -3.61 -13.40 0.16
C MET A 137 -2.40 -13.72 -0.72
N MET A 138 -1.65 -12.71 -1.19
CA MET A 138 -0.44 -12.92 -1.99
C MET A 138 0.67 -13.60 -1.17
N SER A 139 0.86 -13.18 0.08
CA SER A 139 1.83 -13.81 0.99
C SER A 139 1.48 -15.28 1.26
N SER A 140 0.19 -15.58 1.40
CA SER A 140 -0.31 -16.96 1.59
C SER A 140 -0.07 -17.82 0.34
N MET A 141 -0.27 -17.25 -0.85
CA MET A 141 -0.16 -18.00 -2.13
C MET A 141 1.27 -18.22 -2.60
N TYR A 142 2.12 -17.21 -2.43
CA TYR A 142 3.47 -17.21 -3.02
C TYR A 142 4.59 -17.33 -1.98
N GLY A 143 4.25 -17.24 -0.67
CA GLY A 143 5.19 -17.51 0.41
C GLY A 143 6.27 -16.44 0.60
N GLY A 144 5.98 -15.18 0.37
CA GLY A 144 6.91 -14.05 0.53
C GLY A 144 6.28 -12.86 1.25
N ASP A 145 7.11 -11.88 1.62
CA ASP A 145 6.66 -10.58 2.08
C ASP A 145 6.53 -9.63 0.88
N TYR A 146 5.30 -9.21 0.59
CA TYR A 146 4.98 -8.32 -0.53
C TYR A 146 4.74 -6.88 -0.09
N THR A 147 5.01 -6.51 1.15
CA THR A 147 4.79 -5.17 1.70
C THR A 147 5.46 -4.10 0.83
N SER A 148 6.75 -4.26 0.55
CA SER A 148 7.50 -3.30 -0.28
C SER A 148 6.97 -3.18 -1.71
N TYR A 149 6.42 -4.26 -2.27
CA TYR A 149 5.81 -4.23 -3.58
C TYR A 149 4.54 -3.36 -3.59
N PHE A 150 3.67 -3.55 -2.60
CA PHE A 150 2.46 -2.75 -2.48
C PHE A 150 2.76 -1.30 -2.13
N ASP A 151 3.76 -1.02 -1.30
CA ASP A 151 4.21 0.34 -0.99
C ASP A 151 4.70 1.08 -2.25
N GLN A 152 5.44 0.38 -3.12
CA GLN A 152 5.94 0.98 -4.36
C GLN A 152 4.85 1.22 -5.41
N PHE A 153 3.82 0.36 -5.46
CA PHE A 153 2.76 0.43 -6.46
C PHE A 153 1.40 0.86 -5.87
N GLY A 154 1.35 1.29 -4.62
CA GLY A 154 0.11 1.64 -3.91
C GLY A 154 -0.75 2.66 -4.65
N SER A 155 -0.15 3.65 -5.30
CA SER A 155 -0.88 4.64 -6.10
C SER A 155 -1.66 4.06 -7.30
N TYR A 156 -1.24 2.90 -7.83
CA TYR A 156 -1.97 2.20 -8.90
C TYR A 156 -3.21 1.46 -8.37
N TYR A 157 -3.23 1.14 -7.07
CA TYR A 157 -4.30 0.40 -6.42
C TYR A 157 -5.29 1.30 -5.68
N SER A 158 -5.09 2.62 -5.70
CA SER A 158 -6.00 3.59 -5.06
C SER A 158 -7.47 3.50 -5.57
N ALA A 159 -7.68 2.94 -6.76
CA ALA A 159 -9.01 2.63 -7.26
C ALA A 159 -9.73 1.49 -6.50
N MET A 160 -9.01 0.75 -5.64
CA MET A 160 -9.54 -0.29 -4.76
C MET A 160 -9.77 0.21 -3.33
N ASP A 161 -9.43 1.46 -3.02
CA ASP A 161 -9.67 2.04 -1.71
C ASP A 161 -11.16 2.03 -1.40
N VAL A 162 -11.50 1.54 -0.22
CA VAL A 162 -12.88 1.50 0.26
C VAL A 162 -13.27 2.82 0.92
N TRP A 163 -12.29 3.53 1.48
CA TRP A 163 -12.46 4.78 2.22
C TRP A 163 -11.97 5.97 1.40
N GLN A 164 -12.79 7.01 1.29
CA GLN A 164 -12.44 8.24 0.56
C GLN A 164 -12.96 9.45 1.29
N GLU A 165 -12.14 10.51 1.35
CA GLU A 165 -12.60 11.80 1.82
C GLU A 165 -13.55 12.43 0.80
N MET A 166 -14.73 12.82 1.25
CA MET A 166 -15.69 13.56 0.44
C MET A 166 -15.22 15.01 0.28
N LEU A 167 -15.44 15.56 -0.92
CA LEU A 167 -15.12 16.95 -1.19
C LEU A 167 -15.81 17.88 -0.17
N PRO A 168 -15.07 18.72 0.57
CA PRO A 168 -15.63 19.65 1.52
C PRO A 168 -16.44 20.75 0.81
N GLY A 169 -17.45 21.27 1.49
CA GLY A 169 -18.23 22.40 1.02
C GLY A 169 -17.55 23.74 1.24
N GLU A 170 -18.13 24.79 0.67
CA GLU A 170 -17.72 26.17 0.90
C GLU A 170 -18.18 26.65 2.29
N ASP A 171 -17.56 27.72 2.81
CA ASP A 171 -17.95 28.39 4.07
C ASP A 171 -18.03 27.51 5.32
N GLY A 172 -17.29 26.37 5.32
CA GLY A 172 -17.22 25.44 6.46
C GLY A 172 -18.32 24.37 6.44
N GLU A 173 -19.02 24.19 5.34
CA GLU A 173 -19.87 23.01 5.15
C GLU A 173 -19.04 21.74 5.07
N THR A 174 -19.50 20.68 5.72
CA THR A 174 -18.76 19.39 5.78
C THR A 174 -18.67 18.69 4.44
N ILE A 175 -19.64 18.92 3.53
CA ILE A 175 -19.73 18.22 2.25
C ILE A 175 -20.21 19.21 1.18
N SER A 176 -19.52 19.23 0.05
CA SER A 176 -19.86 20.06 -1.11
C SER A 176 -21.24 19.71 -1.68
N ASP A 177 -21.94 20.74 -2.15
CA ASP A 177 -23.18 20.56 -2.89
C ASP A 177 -22.98 19.78 -4.19
N LEU A 178 -21.78 19.81 -4.79
CA LEU A 178 -21.43 18.97 -5.93
C LEU A 178 -21.59 17.48 -5.61
N VAL A 179 -21.12 17.03 -4.45
CA VAL A 179 -21.31 15.64 -3.99
C VAL A 179 -22.81 15.38 -3.78
N LYS A 180 -23.48 16.25 -3.05
CA LYS A 180 -24.91 16.09 -2.71
C LYS A 180 -25.81 16.01 -3.95
N THR A 181 -25.46 16.69 -5.05
CA THR A 181 -26.23 16.67 -6.30
C THR A 181 -26.02 15.41 -7.14
N GLN A 182 -24.89 14.75 -7.00
CA GLN A 182 -24.58 13.50 -7.74
C GLN A 182 -25.20 12.25 -7.09
N TYR A 183 -25.68 12.34 -5.85
CA TYR A 183 -26.17 11.20 -5.08
C TYR A 183 -27.52 11.44 -4.45
N ASP A 184 -28.36 10.43 -4.49
CA ASP A 184 -29.63 10.36 -3.78
C ASP A 184 -29.43 9.72 -2.40
N MET A 185 -29.76 10.42 -1.33
CA MET A 185 -29.76 9.84 0.01
C MET A 185 -30.95 8.88 0.14
N LEU A 186 -30.66 7.58 0.21
CA LEU A 186 -31.67 6.53 0.31
C LEU A 186 -32.14 6.31 1.74
N TYR A 187 -31.23 6.47 2.70
CA TYR A 187 -31.49 6.24 4.13
C TYR A 187 -30.60 7.13 4.98
N GLY A 188 -31.10 7.59 6.14
CA GLY A 188 -30.34 8.39 7.08
C GLY A 188 -30.11 9.83 6.61
N HIS A 189 -28.92 10.35 6.83
CA HIS A 189 -28.55 11.72 6.54
C HIS A 189 -27.08 11.84 6.13
N TRP A 190 -26.68 12.98 5.59
CA TRP A 190 -25.28 13.31 5.35
C TRP A 190 -24.54 13.51 6.69
N PRO A 191 -23.24 13.14 6.76
CA PRO A 191 -22.41 13.37 7.95
C PRO A 191 -22.36 14.82 8.40
N GLU A 192 -22.56 15.02 9.69
CA GLU A 192 -22.46 16.32 10.37
C GLU A 192 -21.26 16.40 11.31
N ASN A 193 -20.75 15.24 11.75
CA ASN A 193 -19.64 15.09 12.69
C ASN A 193 -18.47 14.32 12.07
N TYR A 194 -17.28 14.46 12.67
CA TYR A 194 -16.07 13.80 12.19
C TYR A 194 -16.11 12.27 12.27
N ASP A 195 -16.92 11.71 13.18
CA ASP A 195 -17.07 10.27 13.41
C ASP A 195 -18.21 9.62 12.58
N GLU A 196 -18.77 10.38 11.65
CA GLU A 196 -19.90 9.95 10.80
C GLU A 196 -19.42 9.72 9.36
N VAL A 197 -19.89 8.62 8.76
CA VAL A 197 -19.55 8.22 7.39
C VAL A 197 -20.79 7.83 6.59
N VAL A 198 -20.70 7.87 5.27
CA VAL A 198 -21.78 7.45 4.35
C VAL A 198 -21.32 6.24 3.55
N LEU A 199 -22.20 5.27 3.42
CA LEU A 199 -22.04 4.16 2.47
C LEU A 199 -22.62 4.55 1.12
N PHE A 200 -21.80 4.49 0.07
CA PHE A 200 -22.22 4.69 -1.31
C PHE A 200 -22.48 3.34 -1.97
N VAL A 201 -23.64 3.22 -2.56
CA VAL A 201 -24.03 2.05 -3.35
C VAL A 201 -24.10 2.43 -4.83
N ASP A 202 -23.93 1.45 -5.71
CA ASP A 202 -24.08 1.67 -7.13
C ASP A 202 -25.55 1.93 -7.53
N LYS A 203 -25.80 2.20 -8.81
CA LYS A 203 -27.16 2.45 -9.34
C LYS A 203 -28.12 1.25 -9.18
N ASN A 204 -27.61 0.06 -8.92
CA ASN A 204 -28.40 -1.16 -8.68
C ASN A 204 -28.64 -1.43 -7.19
N ASN A 205 -28.17 -0.58 -6.29
CA ASN A 205 -28.08 -0.78 -4.83
C ASN A 205 -27.14 -1.93 -4.44
N GLU A 206 -26.01 -2.06 -5.12
CA GLU A 206 -25.02 -3.10 -4.88
C GLU A 206 -23.73 -2.50 -4.34
N ILE A 207 -23.03 -3.28 -3.51
CA ILE A 207 -21.66 -3.06 -3.07
C ILE A 207 -20.82 -4.28 -3.46
N SER A 208 -19.54 -4.07 -3.75
CA SER A 208 -18.64 -5.17 -4.12
C SER A 208 -18.32 -6.07 -2.91
N ASP A 209 -17.85 -7.28 -3.19
CA ASP A 209 -17.36 -8.21 -2.16
C ASP A 209 -16.15 -7.66 -1.41
N LEU A 210 -15.29 -6.86 -2.02
CA LEU A 210 -14.22 -6.13 -1.35
C LEU A 210 -14.75 -5.15 -0.29
N VAL A 211 -15.82 -4.42 -0.61
CA VAL A 211 -16.50 -3.53 0.34
C VAL A 211 -17.18 -4.35 1.44
N MET A 212 -17.77 -5.49 1.09
CA MET A 212 -18.36 -6.40 2.08
C MET A 212 -17.31 -6.93 3.07
N TYR A 213 -16.11 -7.27 2.60
CA TYR A 213 -14.99 -7.63 3.46
C TYR A 213 -14.61 -6.47 4.39
N ALA A 214 -14.36 -5.28 3.83
CA ALA A 214 -14.00 -4.11 4.61
C ALA A 214 -15.07 -3.70 5.65
N MET A 215 -16.32 -4.04 5.40
CA MET A 215 -17.42 -3.85 6.35
C MET A 215 -17.57 -5.01 7.35
N GLY A 216 -16.74 -6.05 7.29
CA GLY A 216 -16.85 -7.25 8.13
C GLY A 216 -18.09 -8.10 7.82
N LEU A 217 -18.67 -7.98 6.64
CA LEU A 217 -19.79 -8.79 6.17
C LEU A 217 -19.33 -10.11 5.55
N LYS A 218 -18.09 -10.15 5.08
CA LYS A 218 -17.38 -11.33 4.60
C LYS A 218 -16.09 -11.54 5.36
N THR A 219 -15.69 -12.80 5.50
CA THR A 219 -14.42 -13.18 6.13
C THR A 219 -13.29 -13.24 5.09
N GLU A 220 -12.04 -13.17 5.55
CA GLU A 220 -10.86 -13.40 4.71
C GLU A 220 -10.90 -14.77 4.04
N SER A 221 -11.31 -15.82 4.78
CA SER A 221 -11.45 -17.18 4.24
C SER A 221 -12.46 -17.27 3.10
N GLU A 222 -13.58 -16.55 3.16
CA GLU A 222 -14.55 -16.52 2.06
C GLU A 222 -13.99 -15.82 0.83
N MET A 223 -13.14 -14.79 1.01
CA MET A 223 -12.46 -14.10 -0.08
C MET A 223 -11.37 -14.98 -0.70
N GLU A 224 -10.59 -15.70 0.11
CA GLU A 224 -9.60 -16.69 -0.35
C GLU A 224 -10.27 -17.83 -1.13
N ASP A 225 -11.38 -18.37 -0.63
CA ASP A 225 -12.13 -19.44 -1.29
C ASP A 225 -12.66 -18.98 -2.66
N ALA A 226 -13.20 -17.76 -2.75
CA ALA A 226 -13.67 -17.18 -4.01
C ALA A 226 -12.52 -17.02 -5.03
N MET A 227 -11.37 -16.55 -4.58
CA MET A 227 -10.19 -16.37 -5.43
C MET A 227 -9.63 -17.73 -5.89
N ASN A 228 -9.51 -18.69 -4.99
CA ASN A 228 -9.05 -20.05 -5.32
C ASN A 228 -9.98 -20.74 -6.33
N ALA A 229 -11.29 -20.59 -6.17
CA ALA A 229 -12.27 -21.10 -7.13
C ALA A 229 -12.13 -20.45 -8.51
N ALA A 230 -11.91 -19.12 -8.54
CA ALA A 230 -11.66 -18.39 -9.79
C ALA A 230 -10.39 -18.89 -10.50
N MET A 231 -9.29 -19.09 -9.76
CA MET A 231 -8.04 -19.62 -10.29
C MET A 231 -8.17 -21.05 -10.82
N ASN A 232 -8.96 -21.89 -10.14
CA ASN A 232 -9.24 -23.26 -10.55
C ASN A 232 -10.31 -23.35 -11.65
N GLN A 233 -10.85 -22.20 -12.13
CA GLN A 233 -11.97 -22.14 -13.08
C GLN A 233 -13.22 -22.90 -12.60
N GLU A 234 -13.42 -22.93 -11.29
CA GLU A 234 -14.60 -23.52 -10.67
C GLU A 234 -15.74 -22.49 -10.67
N GLN A 235 -16.96 -22.94 -10.93
CA GLN A 235 -18.14 -22.08 -10.80
C GLN A 235 -18.47 -21.93 -9.30
N VAL A 236 -18.39 -20.70 -8.81
CA VAL A 236 -18.92 -20.37 -7.48
C VAL A 236 -20.41 -20.12 -7.62
N ASP A 237 -21.23 -20.84 -6.85
CA ASP A 237 -22.64 -20.53 -6.69
C ASP A 237 -22.74 -19.23 -5.87
N ALA A 238 -22.66 -18.11 -6.55
CA ALA A 238 -22.84 -16.80 -5.95
C ALA A 238 -24.32 -16.61 -5.57
N THR A 239 -24.69 -17.00 -4.38
CA THR A 239 -25.98 -16.63 -3.82
C THR A 239 -25.91 -15.13 -3.49
N GLN A 240 -26.73 -14.32 -4.14
CA GLN A 240 -26.80 -12.88 -3.87
C GLN A 240 -27.33 -12.69 -2.45
N GLU A 241 -26.48 -12.15 -1.58
CA GLU A 241 -26.83 -11.77 -0.23
C GLU A 241 -27.46 -10.37 -0.20
N SER A 242 -28.21 -10.06 0.83
CA SER A 242 -28.83 -8.76 0.99
C SER A 242 -29.00 -8.38 2.45
N TRP A 243 -28.81 -7.11 2.75
CA TRP A 243 -28.98 -6.53 4.09
C TRP A 243 -29.95 -5.38 4.05
N THR A 244 -30.63 -5.13 5.15
CA THR A 244 -31.43 -3.91 5.28
C THR A 244 -30.53 -2.69 5.50
N TYR A 245 -31.00 -1.51 5.16
CA TYR A 245 -30.28 -0.27 5.43
C TYR A 245 -30.00 -0.10 6.94
N GLU A 246 -30.93 -0.52 7.79
CA GLU A 246 -30.78 -0.47 9.25
C GLU A 246 -29.67 -1.40 9.73
N ASP A 247 -29.56 -2.61 9.16
CA ASP A 247 -28.47 -3.54 9.49
C ASP A 247 -27.10 -2.96 9.12
N LEU A 248 -26.97 -2.37 7.94
CA LEU A 248 -25.74 -1.74 7.48
C LEU A 248 -25.37 -0.52 8.32
N CYS A 249 -26.33 0.35 8.64
CA CYS A 249 -26.10 1.51 9.51
C CYS A 249 -25.88 1.17 10.98
N SER A 250 -26.17 -0.06 11.41
CA SER A 250 -25.84 -0.53 12.76
C SER A 250 -24.37 -0.94 12.92
N ARG A 251 -23.64 -1.08 11.81
CA ARG A 251 -22.21 -1.40 11.80
C ARG A 251 -21.38 -0.21 12.26
N THR A 252 -20.36 -0.49 13.04
CA THR A 252 -19.39 0.49 13.52
C THR A 252 -17.98 0.04 13.22
N PHE A 253 -17.10 0.99 13.08
CA PHE A 253 -15.67 0.76 12.86
C PHE A 253 -14.89 1.46 13.97
N GLN A 254 -13.69 0.98 14.25
CA GLN A 254 -12.76 1.61 15.18
C GLN A 254 -11.54 2.11 14.40
N LEU A 255 -11.36 3.41 14.36
CA LEU A 255 -10.13 4.04 13.88
C LEU A 255 -9.18 4.09 15.08
N ILE A 256 -8.12 3.27 15.05
CA ILE A 256 -7.10 3.20 16.11
C ILE A 256 -5.80 3.76 15.54
N LEU A 257 -5.46 4.98 15.95
CA LEU A 257 -4.29 5.67 15.40
C LEU A 257 -2.98 5.07 15.92
N PRO A 258 -1.88 5.13 15.15
CA PRO A 258 -0.61 4.51 15.53
C PRO A 258 -0.13 4.91 16.93
N TYR A 259 -0.29 6.17 17.34
CA TYR A 259 0.13 6.59 18.67
C TYR A 259 -0.69 5.93 19.80
N GLU A 260 -1.89 5.44 19.53
CA GLU A 260 -2.78 4.79 20.49
C GLU A 260 -2.40 3.33 20.74
N THR A 261 -1.64 2.70 19.81
CA THR A 261 -1.20 1.31 19.96
C THR A 261 -0.08 1.15 20.96
N TYR A 262 0.68 2.23 21.24
CA TYR A 262 1.82 2.20 22.13
C TYR A 262 1.44 2.45 23.60
N ARG A 263 1.98 1.64 24.48
CA ARG A 263 1.87 1.80 25.93
C ARG A 263 3.25 1.99 26.55
N ARG A 264 3.40 3.05 27.33
CA ARG A 264 4.65 3.37 28.01
C ARG A 264 4.87 2.44 29.19
N ASP A 265 6.05 1.84 29.27
CA ASP A 265 6.56 1.22 30.49
C ASP A 265 7.26 2.31 31.34
N GLU A 266 6.61 2.71 32.43
CA GLU A 266 7.12 3.75 33.34
C GLU A 266 8.46 3.36 34.00
N ALA A 267 8.75 2.05 34.13
CA ALA A 267 9.97 1.56 34.78
C ALA A 267 11.15 1.51 33.80
N ALA A 268 10.90 1.09 32.56
CA ALA A 268 11.91 0.99 31.52
C ALA A 268 12.11 2.31 30.76
N GLY A 269 11.07 3.15 30.71
CA GLY A 269 11.05 4.38 29.91
C GLY A 269 10.84 4.15 28.40
N THR A 270 10.58 2.91 28.02
CA THR A 270 10.33 2.47 26.63
C THR A 270 8.84 2.32 26.36
N TYR A 271 8.49 2.11 25.10
CA TYR A 271 7.11 1.85 24.67
C TYR A 271 6.97 0.41 24.16
N THR A 272 5.80 -0.17 24.38
CA THR A 272 5.43 -1.47 23.86
C THR A 272 4.27 -1.29 22.89
N ASP A 273 4.40 -1.82 21.68
CA ASP A 273 3.33 -1.85 20.68
C ASP A 273 2.39 -3.00 21.00
N LEU A 274 1.15 -2.67 21.37
CA LEU A 274 0.12 -3.67 21.66
C LEU A 274 -0.48 -4.25 20.38
N SER A 275 -0.41 -3.54 19.25
CA SER A 275 -0.96 -4.03 17.98
C SER A 275 -0.19 -5.24 17.41
N ALA A 276 1.02 -5.48 17.89
CA ALA A 276 1.86 -6.59 17.48
C ALA A 276 1.33 -7.98 17.88
N THR A 277 0.27 -8.07 18.68
CA THR A 277 -0.31 -9.33 19.14
C THR A 277 -1.85 -9.30 19.08
N ASP A 278 -2.47 -10.45 18.80
CA ASP A 278 -3.93 -10.58 18.79
C ASP A 278 -4.58 -10.15 20.10
N ALA A 279 -4.01 -10.56 21.25
CA ALA A 279 -4.50 -10.16 22.57
C ALA A 279 -4.39 -8.65 22.82
N GLY A 280 -3.36 -8.02 22.29
CA GLY A 280 -3.18 -6.57 22.34
C GLY A 280 -4.21 -5.86 21.46
N MET A 281 -4.44 -6.36 20.25
CA MET A 281 -5.49 -5.83 19.36
C MET A 281 -6.90 -6.00 19.95
N ASP A 282 -7.20 -7.14 20.55
CA ASP A 282 -8.46 -7.35 21.29
C ASP A 282 -8.65 -6.30 22.40
N TYR A 283 -7.58 -6.00 23.13
CA TYR A 283 -7.61 -4.97 24.17
C TYR A 283 -7.83 -3.57 23.55
N LEU A 284 -7.07 -3.20 22.53
CA LEU A 284 -7.17 -1.88 21.86
C LEU A 284 -8.56 -1.66 21.27
N TYR A 285 -9.10 -2.67 20.60
CA TYR A 285 -10.43 -2.59 19.98
C TYR A 285 -11.58 -2.50 21.00
N GLY A 286 -11.40 -3.09 22.18
CA GLY A 286 -12.42 -3.15 23.23
C GLY A 286 -12.32 -2.06 24.29
N ALA A 287 -11.26 -1.24 24.29
CA ALA A 287 -11.04 -0.22 25.31
C ALA A 287 -11.86 1.05 25.01
N ASP A 288 -12.51 1.60 26.02
CA ASP A 288 -13.37 2.79 25.89
C ASP A 288 -12.57 4.09 25.62
N ASP A 289 -11.27 4.07 25.91
CA ASP A 289 -10.36 5.23 25.83
C ASP A 289 -9.38 5.13 24.65
N VAL A 290 -9.58 4.19 23.75
CA VAL A 290 -8.74 3.96 22.57
C VAL A 290 -9.60 4.02 21.31
N GLY A 291 -9.07 4.73 20.31
CA GLY A 291 -9.67 4.84 19.01
C GLY A 291 -10.91 5.74 18.93
N THR A 292 -11.30 5.98 17.72
CA THR A 292 -12.51 6.73 17.37
C THR A 292 -13.51 5.79 16.71
N THR A 293 -14.73 5.69 17.28
CA THR A 293 -15.78 4.88 16.69
C THR A 293 -16.44 5.62 15.53
N LEU A 294 -16.29 5.09 14.31
CA LEU A 294 -16.95 5.60 13.12
C LEU A 294 -18.28 4.90 12.89
N LYS A 295 -19.31 5.66 12.47
CA LYS A 295 -20.69 5.20 12.31
C LYS A 295 -21.22 5.52 10.93
N ILE A 296 -21.84 4.56 10.28
CA ILE A 296 -22.57 4.79 9.03
C ILE A 296 -23.89 5.49 9.36
N VAL A 297 -24.01 6.77 9.02
CA VAL A 297 -25.22 7.58 9.27
C VAL A 297 -26.14 7.71 8.07
N GLY A 298 -25.65 7.35 6.89
CA GLY A 298 -26.42 7.43 5.67
C GLY A 298 -26.00 6.40 4.63
N ILE A 299 -26.92 6.10 3.73
CA ILE A 299 -26.69 5.29 2.53
C ILE A 299 -27.13 6.14 1.33
N ALA A 300 -26.20 6.38 0.42
CA ALA A 300 -26.40 7.20 -0.76
C ALA A 300 -26.17 6.40 -2.04
N ARG A 301 -26.94 6.68 -3.07
CA ARG A 301 -26.86 6.03 -4.38
C ARG A 301 -26.55 7.06 -5.44
N VAL A 302 -25.73 6.69 -6.43
CA VAL A 302 -25.48 7.52 -7.59
C VAL A 302 -26.81 7.88 -8.27
N ASN A 303 -27.03 9.17 -8.50
CA ASN A 303 -28.24 9.68 -9.15
C ASN A 303 -28.30 9.17 -10.60
N GLU A 304 -29.50 8.82 -11.07
CA GLU A 304 -29.70 8.33 -12.46
C GLU A 304 -29.29 9.34 -13.53
N ASP A 305 -29.36 10.63 -13.22
CA ASP A 305 -29.01 11.74 -14.11
C ASP A 305 -27.50 12.12 -14.03
N ALA A 306 -26.73 11.59 -13.09
CA ALA A 306 -25.31 11.87 -12.96
C ALA A 306 -24.52 11.24 -14.12
N VAL A 307 -23.72 12.05 -14.79
CA VAL A 307 -22.88 11.61 -15.93
C VAL A 307 -21.60 10.95 -15.46
N ALA A 308 -21.09 11.36 -14.30
CA ALA A 308 -19.91 10.84 -13.66
C ALA A 308 -20.08 10.86 -12.14
N SER A 309 -19.27 10.09 -11.42
CA SER A 309 -19.28 10.00 -9.96
C SER A 309 -17.97 10.54 -9.40
N MET A 310 -18.04 11.41 -8.40
CA MET A 310 -16.86 11.93 -7.69
C MET A 310 -16.29 10.90 -6.71
N MET A 311 -17.16 10.04 -6.17
CA MET A 311 -16.71 8.97 -5.26
C MET A 311 -16.34 7.73 -6.07
N THR A 312 -15.11 7.29 -5.91
CA THR A 312 -14.60 6.01 -6.45
C THR A 312 -14.66 4.92 -5.39
N ALA A 313 -14.52 5.29 -4.11
CA ALA A 313 -14.66 4.41 -2.96
C ALA A 313 -16.11 4.33 -2.46
N SER A 314 -16.42 3.27 -1.73
CA SER A 314 -17.79 3.00 -1.26
C SER A 314 -18.10 3.59 0.11
N ILE A 315 -17.11 3.99 0.91
CA ILE A 315 -17.32 4.63 2.21
C ILE A 315 -16.70 6.02 2.20
N GLY A 316 -17.56 7.04 2.33
CA GLY A 316 -17.15 8.43 2.36
C GLY A 316 -17.07 8.97 3.79
N TYR A 317 -15.97 9.63 4.11
CA TYR A 317 -15.78 10.38 5.35
C TYR A 317 -15.58 11.88 5.04
N THR A 318 -15.64 12.72 6.07
CA THR A 318 -15.51 14.18 5.90
C THR A 318 -14.10 14.66 6.21
N SER A 319 -13.70 15.81 5.68
CA SER A 319 -12.45 16.49 6.01
C SER A 319 -12.31 16.81 7.52
N ALA A 320 -13.43 16.80 8.26
CA ALA A 320 -13.42 16.92 9.71
C ALA A 320 -12.74 15.68 10.38
N LEU A 321 -12.86 14.48 9.81
CA LEU A 321 -12.13 13.30 10.29
C LEU A 321 -10.63 13.46 10.05
N THR A 322 -10.22 13.89 8.86
CA THR A 322 -8.82 14.19 8.54
C THR A 322 -8.22 15.19 9.53
N THR A 323 -8.94 16.30 9.79
CA THR A 323 -8.53 17.31 10.76
C THR A 323 -8.41 16.71 12.16
N HIS A 324 -9.39 15.92 12.59
CA HIS A 324 -9.39 15.24 13.88
C HIS A 324 -8.17 14.33 14.05
N VAL A 325 -7.85 13.53 13.03
CA VAL A 325 -6.68 12.63 13.04
C VAL A 325 -5.38 13.43 13.17
N ILE A 326 -5.21 14.48 12.37
CA ILE A 326 -4.01 15.34 12.42
C ILE A 326 -3.87 16.00 13.79
N GLU A 327 -4.94 16.60 14.30
CA GLU A 327 -4.89 17.32 15.57
C GLU A 327 -4.66 16.39 16.76
N THR A 328 -5.31 15.24 16.82
CA THR A 328 -5.15 14.28 17.92
C THR A 328 -3.76 13.65 17.89
N THR A 329 -3.25 13.28 16.72
CA THR A 329 -1.90 12.75 16.56
C THR A 329 -0.86 13.78 16.98
N ALA A 330 -0.93 15.01 16.48
CA ALA A 330 0.00 16.09 16.83
C ALA A 330 -0.05 16.45 18.33
N ASN A 331 -1.19 16.26 18.97
CA ASN A 331 -1.38 16.53 20.40
C ASN A 331 -1.10 15.34 21.32
N SER A 332 -0.80 14.16 20.77
CA SER A 332 -0.47 12.98 21.55
C SER A 332 0.82 13.17 22.37
N ASP A 333 0.91 12.48 23.50
CA ASP A 333 2.07 12.62 24.39
C ASP A 333 3.34 12.05 23.75
N ILE A 334 3.21 11.00 22.95
CA ILE A 334 4.33 10.34 22.26
C ILE A 334 4.93 11.26 21.17
N VAL A 335 4.09 11.91 20.36
CA VAL A 335 4.55 12.87 19.34
C VAL A 335 5.17 14.10 19.97
N LYS A 336 4.56 14.62 21.05
CA LYS A 336 5.15 15.74 21.82
C LYS A 336 6.49 15.38 22.43
N ALA A 337 6.64 14.16 22.95
CA ALA A 337 7.92 13.68 23.48
C ALA A 337 8.99 13.60 22.39
N GLN A 338 8.63 13.07 21.21
CA GLN A 338 9.54 12.99 20.05
C GLN A 338 9.97 14.38 19.57
N LEU A 339 9.04 15.31 19.47
CA LEU A 339 9.35 16.68 19.05
C LEU A 339 10.20 17.45 20.08
N ALA A 340 10.09 17.08 21.36
CA ALA A 340 10.89 17.69 22.43
C ALA A 340 12.35 17.21 22.42
N ASP A 341 12.60 15.99 21.95
CA ASP A 341 13.94 15.43 21.76
C ASP A 341 14.03 14.77 20.35
N PRO A 342 14.26 15.56 19.30
CA PRO A 342 14.29 15.05 17.93
C PRO A 342 15.55 14.21 17.60
N ALA A 343 16.52 14.15 18.50
CA ALA A 343 17.74 13.37 18.31
C ALA A 343 17.63 11.93 18.84
N THR A 344 16.60 11.65 19.64
CA THR A 344 16.39 10.35 20.27
C THR A 344 15.04 9.78 19.82
N ASP A 345 15.02 8.54 19.36
CA ASP A 345 13.77 7.84 19.09
C ASP A 345 13.02 7.58 20.41
N VAL A 346 11.84 8.15 20.52
CA VAL A 346 11.03 8.08 21.73
C VAL A 346 10.58 6.66 22.07
N LEU A 347 10.43 5.79 21.06
CA LEU A 347 9.94 4.42 21.22
C LEU A 347 11.00 3.51 21.84
N SER A 348 12.21 3.57 21.31
CA SER A 348 13.33 2.75 21.77
C SER A 348 14.18 3.42 22.84
N GLY A 349 14.14 4.75 22.93
CA GLY A 349 15.04 5.54 23.77
C GLY A 349 16.47 5.64 23.25
N LEU A 350 16.69 5.25 21.98
CA LEU A 350 18.00 5.26 21.31
C LEU A 350 18.15 6.55 20.47
N PRO A 351 19.37 7.08 20.32
CA PRO A 351 19.60 8.20 19.42
C PRO A 351 19.40 7.79 17.96
N PHE A 352 18.80 8.67 17.16
CA PHE A 352 18.76 8.46 15.71
C PHE A 352 20.16 8.49 15.09
N PRO A 353 20.42 7.67 14.05
CA PRO A 353 21.70 7.69 13.35
C PRO A 353 21.92 9.09 12.76
N THR A 354 23.05 9.68 13.08
CA THR A 354 23.49 10.90 12.41
C THR A 354 24.19 10.45 11.12
N GLY A 355 23.71 10.81 9.94
CA GLY A 355 24.15 10.29 8.64
C GLY A 355 25.64 10.40 8.29
N ASP A 356 26.49 10.81 9.23
CA ASP A 356 27.95 10.84 9.17
C ASP A 356 28.62 9.65 9.91
N GLU A 357 27.85 8.73 10.50
CA GLU A 357 28.42 7.58 11.19
C GLU A 357 28.82 6.51 10.15
N ALA A 358 30.06 6.07 10.24
CA ALA A 358 30.54 4.92 9.46
C ALA A 358 29.67 3.70 9.78
N ALA A 359 29.35 2.88 8.78
CA ALA A 359 28.65 1.62 9.01
C ALA A 359 29.28 0.89 10.20
N PRO A 360 28.46 0.30 11.09
CA PRO A 360 28.97 -0.34 12.29
C PRO A 360 30.00 -1.40 11.94
N THR A 361 31.06 -1.46 12.72
CA THR A 361 32.06 -2.50 12.57
C THR A 361 31.50 -3.86 13.01
N LEU A 362 32.08 -4.94 12.54
CA LEU A 362 31.67 -6.29 12.95
C LEU A 362 31.66 -6.47 14.47
N ASP A 363 32.68 -5.92 15.18
CA ASP A 363 32.78 -5.97 16.63
C ASP A 363 31.61 -5.23 17.34
N GLU A 364 31.17 -4.11 16.77
CA GLU A 364 30.02 -3.34 17.28
C GLU A 364 28.71 -4.08 17.02
N MET A 365 28.55 -4.67 15.83
CA MET A 365 27.39 -5.52 15.50
C MET A 365 27.33 -6.75 16.41
N GLU A 366 28.45 -7.46 16.63
CA GLU A 366 28.51 -8.61 17.55
C GLU A 366 28.11 -8.23 18.97
N SER A 367 28.56 -7.07 19.45
CA SER A 367 28.20 -6.55 20.77
C SER A 367 26.71 -6.26 20.88
N GLY A 368 26.15 -5.51 19.91
CA GLY A 368 24.73 -5.19 19.88
C GLY A 368 23.84 -6.43 19.81
N VAL A 369 24.17 -7.36 18.92
CA VAL A 369 23.46 -8.66 18.80
C VAL A 369 23.52 -9.46 20.10
N ALA A 370 24.66 -9.47 20.80
CA ALA A 370 24.77 -10.15 22.09
C ALA A 370 23.85 -9.53 23.15
N ASP A 371 23.72 -8.22 23.16
CA ASP A 371 22.83 -7.51 24.10
C ASP A 371 21.35 -7.80 23.79
N VAL A 372 20.93 -7.76 22.51
CA VAL A 372 19.57 -8.12 22.08
C VAL A 372 19.23 -9.57 22.46
N ILE A 373 20.11 -10.51 22.14
CA ILE A 373 19.90 -11.93 22.50
C ILE A 373 19.81 -12.11 24.02
N THR A 374 20.60 -11.37 24.80
CA THR A 374 20.58 -11.45 26.26
C THR A 374 19.26 -10.92 26.84
N ALA A 375 18.70 -9.88 26.24
CA ALA A 375 17.44 -9.27 26.66
C ALA A 375 16.20 -10.07 26.20
N ALA A 376 16.32 -10.82 25.12
CA ALA A 376 15.22 -11.54 24.50
C ALA A 376 14.63 -12.66 25.38
N SER A 377 13.33 -12.82 25.34
CA SER A 377 12.59 -13.93 25.95
C SER A 377 12.95 -15.27 25.28
N THR A 378 12.59 -16.39 25.91
CA THR A 378 12.82 -17.74 25.35
C THR A 378 12.12 -17.90 23.99
N GLN A 379 10.92 -17.35 23.81
CA GLN A 379 10.20 -17.42 22.54
C GLN A 379 10.91 -16.60 21.46
N GLU A 380 11.26 -15.34 21.74
CA GLU A 380 11.99 -14.48 20.81
C GLU A 380 13.33 -15.08 20.39
N LYS A 381 14.08 -15.69 21.32
CA LYS A 381 15.31 -16.42 20.99
C LYS A 381 15.07 -17.59 20.04
N ALA A 382 13.99 -18.34 20.25
CA ALA A 382 13.63 -19.44 19.38
C ALA A 382 13.28 -18.94 17.96
N ASP A 383 12.53 -17.87 17.87
CA ASP A 383 12.14 -17.26 16.59
C ASP A 383 13.35 -16.67 15.86
N MET A 384 14.22 -15.95 16.55
CA MET A 384 15.50 -15.47 16.00
C MET A 384 16.36 -16.61 15.46
N TYR A 385 16.46 -17.72 16.21
CA TYR A 385 17.24 -18.85 15.76
C TYR A 385 16.69 -19.47 14.50
N MET A 386 15.38 -19.69 14.44
CA MET A 386 14.71 -20.22 13.25
C MET A 386 14.88 -19.31 12.04
N ALA A 387 14.68 -18.02 12.22
CA ALA A 387 14.80 -17.02 11.16
C ALA A 387 16.25 -16.92 10.65
N MET A 388 17.22 -16.83 11.55
CA MET A 388 18.64 -16.77 11.22
C MET A 388 19.11 -18.03 10.48
N MET A 389 18.71 -19.21 10.95
CA MET A 389 19.11 -20.48 10.32
C MET A 389 18.40 -20.73 8.98
N ALA A 390 17.25 -20.11 8.76
CA ALA A 390 16.54 -20.17 7.49
C ALA A 390 17.21 -19.30 6.39
N GLN A 391 18.19 -18.46 6.74
CA GLN A 391 18.98 -17.71 5.76
C GLN A 391 20.12 -18.59 5.23
N PRO A 392 20.14 -18.90 3.94
CA PRO A 392 21.29 -19.60 3.35
C PRO A 392 22.50 -18.65 3.26
N ALA A 393 23.70 -19.20 3.50
CA ALA A 393 24.93 -18.45 3.29
C ALA A 393 25.07 -18.00 1.83
N SER A 394 25.64 -16.81 1.59
CA SER A 394 25.81 -16.27 0.23
C SER A 394 26.61 -17.20 -0.68
N ASP A 395 27.71 -17.79 -0.18
CA ASP A 395 28.50 -18.75 -0.92
C ASP A 395 27.69 -19.99 -1.37
N TYR A 396 26.76 -20.45 -0.54
CA TYR A 396 25.85 -21.54 -0.88
C TYR A 396 24.88 -21.14 -1.99
N LEU A 397 24.29 -19.96 -1.85
CA LEU A 397 23.37 -19.41 -2.88
C LEU A 397 24.10 -19.25 -4.21
N ASP A 398 25.27 -18.66 -4.21
CA ASP A 398 26.08 -18.44 -5.42
C ASP A 398 26.41 -19.77 -6.11
N ALA A 399 26.90 -20.74 -5.35
CA ALA A 399 27.25 -22.05 -5.89
C ALA A 399 26.03 -22.80 -6.46
N MET A 400 24.91 -22.78 -5.77
CA MET A 400 23.67 -23.45 -6.20
C MET A 400 23.03 -22.74 -7.39
N THR A 401 23.07 -21.40 -7.41
CA THR A 401 22.59 -20.60 -8.53
C THR A 401 23.43 -20.86 -9.76
N GLU A 402 24.76 -20.80 -9.65
CA GLU A 402 25.68 -21.14 -10.75
C GLU A 402 25.43 -22.55 -11.27
N GLN A 403 25.28 -23.52 -10.38
CA GLN A 403 24.99 -24.92 -10.76
C GLN A 403 23.66 -25.05 -11.49
N THR A 404 22.64 -24.34 -11.06
CA THR A 404 21.30 -24.40 -11.66
C THR A 404 21.29 -23.68 -13.01
N MET A 405 21.99 -22.57 -13.12
CA MET A 405 22.15 -21.81 -14.37
C MET A 405 23.02 -22.53 -15.40
N GLN A 406 23.88 -23.46 -14.94
CA GLN A 406 24.74 -24.24 -15.82
C GLN A 406 23.92 -25.10 -16.79
N GLY A 407 24.03 -24.80 -18.09
CA GLY A 407 23.30 -25.51 -19.15
C GLY A 407 21.93 -24.93 -19.48
N MET A 408 21.49 -23.86 -18.83
CA MET A 408 20.34 -23.10 -19.29
C MET A 408 20.70 -22.39 -20.60
N THR A 409 19.84 -22.53 -21.60
CA THR A 409 19.94 -21.79 -22.86
C THR A 409 18.75 -20.87 -22.98
N ARG A 410 18.86 -19.82 -23.79
CA ARG A 410 17.75 -18.92 -24.07
C ARG A 410 16.49 -19.71 -24.47
N GLU A 411 16.63 -20.71 -25.34
CA GLU A 411 15.50 -21.52 -25.81
C GLU A 411 14.84 -22.30 -24.65
N SER A 412 15.65 -22.83 -23.70
CA SER A 412 15.10 -23.55 -22.55
C SER A 412 14.40 -22.61 -21.59
N ILE A 413 14.94 -21.41 -21.37
CA ILE A 413 14.36 -20.36 -20.54
C ILE A 413 13.01 -19.90 -21.13
N VAL A 414 13.00 -19.55 -22.42
CA VAL A 414 11.77 -19.14 -23.13
C VAL A 414 10.71 -20.23 -23.04
N ALA A 415 11.09 -21.49 -23.26
CA ALA A 415 10.15 -22.62 -23.21
C ALA A 415 9.54 -22.80 -21.79
N GLN A 416 10.34 -22.68 -20.75
CA GLN A 416 9.90 -22.88 -19.37
C GLN A 416 9.09 -21.70 -18.85
N MET A 417 9.56 -20.48 -19.10
CA MET A 417 8.90 -19.27 -18.61
C MET A 417 7.58 -19.00 -19.34
N SER A 418 7.54 -19.23 -20.67
CA SER A 418 6.35 -18.87 -21.45
C SER A 418 5.10 -19.66 -21.04
N ASP A 419 5.22 -20.91 -20.61
CA ASP A 419 4.09 -21.70 -20.17
C ASP A 419 3.58 -21.28 -18.78
N SER A 420 4.49 -20.98 -17.84
CA SER A 420 4.10 -20.54 -16.50
C SER A 420 3.57 -19.09 -16.49
N TYR A 421 4.23 -18.18 -17.19
CA TYR A 421 3.76 -16.77 -17.27
C TYR A 421 2.46 -16.64 -18.05
N ALA A 422 2.27 -17.41 -19.14
CA ALA A 422 1.00 -17.39 -19.87
C ALA A 422 -0.17 -17.84 -18.99
N ALA A 423 0.05 -18.86 -18.16
CA ALA A 423 -0.95 -19.33 -17.21
C ALA A 423 -1.21 -18.30 -16.09
N GLN A 424 -0.17 -17.67 -15.57
CA GLN A 424 -0.24 -16.73 -14.47
C GLN A 424 -0.85 -15.37 -14.87
N MET A 425 -0.50 -14.86 -16.04
CA MET A 425 -0.96 -13.56 -16.53
C MET A 425 -2.25 -13.62 -17.36
N GLY A 426 -2.77 -14.82 -17.67
CA GLY A 426 -3.95 -15.00 -18.48
C GLY A 426 -3.80 -14.56 -19.96
N VAL A 427 -2.55 -14.48 -20.43
CA VAL A 427 -2.20 -14.11 -21.81
C VAL A 427 -1.83 -15.34 -22.63
N SER A 428 -1.76 -15.20 -23.96
CA SER A 428 -1.34 -16.32 -24.77
C SER A 428 0.16 -16.60 -24.65
N ARG A 429 0.55 -17.88 -24.75
CA ARG A 429 1.95 -18.28 -24.75
C ARG A 429 2.78 -17.52 -25.79
N ASP A 430 2.20 -17.28 -26.97
CA ASP A 430 2.89 -16.60 -28.07
C ASP A 430 3.17 -15.11 -27.72
N GLU A 431 2.34 -14.46 -26.94
CA GLU A 431 2.57 -13.09 -26.45
C GLU A 431 3.74 -13.06 -25.46
N VAL A 432 3.80 -14.03 -24.53
CA VAL A 432 4.93 -14.17 -23.61
C VAL A 432 6.23 -14.46 -24.35
N VAL A 433 6.21 -15.40 -25.31
CA VAL A 433 7.38 -15.71 -26.16
C VAL A 433 7.86 -14.45 -26.88
N ASN A 434 6.97 -13.71 -27.54
CA ASN A 434 7.31 -12.47 -28.22
C ASN A 434 7.89 -11.38 -27.29
N TYR A 435 7.47 -11.37 -26.02
CA TYR A 435 8.00 -10.45 -25.02
C TYR A 435 9.43 -10.87 -24.63
N ILE A 436 9.63 -12.14 -24.27
CA ILE A 436 10.94 -12.66 -23.84
C ILE A 436 11.95 -12.65 -25.02
N GLU A 437 11.52 -12.88 -26.25
CA GLU A 437 12.39 -12.83 -27.43
C GLU A 437 12.96 -11.44 -27.71
N LYS A 438 12.31 -10.38 -27.20
CA LYS A 438 12.80 -9.00 -27.30
C LYS A 438 13.82 -8.62 -26.23
N MET A 439 13.93 -9.39 -25.16
CA MET A 439 14.97 -9.18 -24.15
C MET A 439 16.32 -9.61 -24.70
N ASP A 440 17.38 -8.88 -24.38
CA ASP A 440 18.75 -9.34 -24.63
C ASP A 440 19.12 -10.47 -23.66
N ASP A 441 20.20 -11.18 -23.98
CA ASP A 441 20.61 -12.35 -23.19
C ASP A 441 21.04 -11.93 -21.77
N GLU A 442 21.73 -10.81 -21.60
CA GLU A 442 22.24 -10.34 -20.33
C GLU A 442 21.08 -10.05 -19.36
N THR A 443 20.10 -9.29 -19.82
CA THR A 443 18.86 -8.98 -19.05
C THR A 443 18.07 -10.25 -18.73
N LEU A 444 17.87 -11.13 -19.72
CA LEU A 444 17.13 -12.36 -19.50
C LEU A 444 17.82 -13.29 -18.51
N PHE A 445 19.13 -13.48 -18.67
CA PHE A 445 19.89 -14.37 -17.77
C PHE A 445 20.01 -13.78 -16.37
N SER A 446 20.20 -12.46 -16.21
CA SER A 446 20.18 -11.79 -14.91
C SER A 446 18.83 -11.97 -14.20
N TYR A 447 17.74 -11.74 -14.89
CA TYR A 447 16.40 -11.94 -14.34
C TYR A 447 16.14 -13.39 -13.90
N VAL A 448 16.55 -14.36 -14.74
CA VAL A 448 16.43 -15.79 -14.38
C VAL A 448 17.34 -16.17 -13.24
N GLU A 449 18.53 -15.59 -13.17
CA GLU A 449 19.47 -15.79 -12.06
C GLU A 449 18.89 -15.34 -10.74
N ASP A 450 18.28 -14.15 -10.70
CA ASP A 450 17.59 -13.61 -9.51
C ASP A 450 16.44 -14.53 -9.09
N MET A 451 15.58 -14.94 -10.02
CA MET A 451 14.49 -15.88 -9.73
C MET A 451 14.99 -17.23 -9.20
N VAL A 452 16.04 -17.78 -9.80
CA VAL A 452 16.65 -19.04 -9.37
C VAL A 452 17.22 -18.87 -7.97
N ARG A 453 17.87 -17.75 -7.69
CA ARG A 453 18.45 -17.41 -6.38
C ARG A 453 17.35 -17.33 -5.31
N GLU A 454 16.25 -16.64 -5.57
CA GLU A 454 15.10 -16.58 -4.67
C GLU A 454 14.47 -17.95 -4.43
N GLN A 455 14.28 -18.73 -5.49
CA GLN A 455 13.73 -20.07 -5.36
C GLN A 455 14.62 -21.00 -4.52
N ILE A 456 15.94 -20.93 -4.69
CA ILE A 456 16.89 -21.69 -3.87
C ILE A 456 16.83 -21.24 -2.42
N ALA A 457 16.77 -19.93 -2.16
CA ALA A 457 16.65 -19.37 -0.82
C ALA A 457 15.37 -19.84 -0.13
N ALA A 458 14.23 -19.78 -0.83
CA ALA A 458 12.93 -20.23 -0.31
C ALA A 458 12.93 -21.74 0.01
N GLN A 459 13.47 -22.58 -0.88
CA GLN A 459 13.57 -24.01 -0.65
C GLN A 459 14.50 -24.36 0.53
N TYR A 460 15.61 -23.63 0.65
CA TYR A 460 16.52 -23.79 1.80
C TYR A 460 15.81 -23.40 3.11
N ALA A 461 15.11 -22.27 3.12
CA ALA A 461 14.36 -21.79 4.27
C ALA A 461 13.28 -22.80 4.70
N GLU A 462 12.50 -23.33 3.76
CA GLU A 462 11.48 -24.34 4.03
C GLU A 462 12.10 -25.63 4.60
N ALA A 463 13.14 -26.15 3.97
CA ALA A 463 13.82 -27.36 4.44
C ALA A 463 14.40 -27.17 5.84
N THR A 464 14.99 -26.01 6.11
CA THR A 464 15.57 -25.70 7.43
C THR A 464 14.49 -25.57 8.49
N ARG A 465 13.39 -24.86 8.21
CA ARG A 465 12.25 -24.75 9.12
C ARG A 465 11.63 -26.13 9.42
N ALA A 466 11.45 -26.97 8.41
CA ALA A 466 10.96 -28.33 8.59
C ALA A 466 11.90 -29.18 9.48
N GLN A 467 13.20 -29.02 9.32
CA GLN A 467 14.19 -29.71 10.18
C GLN A 467 14.12 -29.22 11.63
N LEU A 468 13.98 -27.91 11.83
CA LEU A 468 13.92 -27.30 13.17
C LEU A 468 12.57 -27.50 13.86
N ALA A 469 11.49 -27.77 13.12
CA ALA A 469 10.14 -27.96 13.65
C ALA A 469 10.01 -29.11 14.68
N SER A 470 11.00 -30.03 14.72
CA SER A 470 11.03 -31.10 15.74
C SER A 470 11.63 -30.66 17.08
N MET A 471 12.22 -29.47 17.15
CA MET A 471 12.81 -28.92 18.37
C MET A 471 11.78 -28.17 19.18
N THR A 472 11.93 -28.20 20.50
CA THR A 472 11.10 -27.38 21.40
C THR A 472 11.61 -25.93 21.42
N VAL A 473 10.76 -24.99 21.85
CA VAL A 473 11.11 -23.58 22.03
C VAL A 473 12.37 -23.41 22.90
N ASP A 474 12.44 -24.16 24.01
CA ASP A 474 13.63 -24.13 24.89
C ASP A 474 14.91 -24.65 24.20
N GLN A 475 14.78 -25.65 23.34
CA GLN A 475 15.93 -26.19 22.58
C GLN A 475 16.42 -25.20 21.52
N LEU A 476 15.48 -24.52 20.82
CA LEU A 476 15.82 -23.49 19.83
C LEU A 476 16.48 -22.28 20.49
N ALA A 477 15.92 -21.81 21.60
CA ALA A 477 16.49 -20.70 22.36
C ALA A 477 17.91 -21.03 22.88
N ALA A 478 18.09 -22.22 23.44
CA ALA A 478 19.42 -22.68 23.89
C ALA A 478 20.42 -22.82 22.72
N ALA A 479 19.93 -23.21 21.55
CA ALA A 479 20.77 -23.30 20.35
C ALA A 479 21.27 -21.92 19.91
N LEU A 480 20.43 -20.87 19.97
CA LEU A 480 20.86 -19.49 19.68
C LEU A 480 22.00 -19.04 20.60
N ASP A 481 21.87 -19.32 21.90
CA ASP A 481 22.86 -18.94 22.91
C ASP A 481 24.22 -19.70 22.75
N MET A 482 24.18 -20.91 22.20
CA MET A 482 25.33 -21.81 22.13
C MET A 482 26.02 -21.87 20.76
N THR A 483 25.34 -21.50 19.68
CA THR A 483 25.85 -21.61 18.32
C THR A 483 26.69 -20.39 17.97
N PRO A 484 27.97 -20.55 17.60
CA PRO A 484 28.75 -19.45 17.03
C PRO A 484 28.08 -18.96 15.73
N ARG A 485 27.89 -17.66 15.61
CA ARG A 485 27.33 -17.03 14.43
C ARG A 485 28.41 -16.71 13.41
N THR A 486 28.09 -16.83 12.14
CA THR A 486 28.89 -16.27 11.04
C THR A 486 28.71 -14.75 10.99
N GLU A 487 29.57 -14.08 10.25
CA GLU A 487 29.43 -12.63 9.97
C GLU A 487 28.07 -12.32 9.34
N GLU A 488 27.65 -13.08 8.32
CA GLU A 488 26.35 -12.93 7.68
C GLU A 488 25.17 -13.15 8.65
N GLN A 489 25.27 -14.12 9.55
CA GLN A 489 24.24 -14.36 10.55
C GLN A 489 24.20 -13.25 11.61
N THR A 490 25.37 -12.71 11.97
CA THR A 490 25.46 -11.54 12.87
C THR A 490 24.82 -10.33 12.21
N GLN A 491 25.15 -10.06 10.93
CA GLN A 491 24.55 -9.01 10.14
C GLN A 491 23.03 -9.17 10.06
N TYR A 492 22.55 -10.37 9.74
CA TYR A 492 21.10 -10.64 9.65
C TYR A 492 20.38 -10.34 10.97
N VAL A 493 20.91 -10.80 12.11
CA VAL A 493 20.29 -10.52 13.42
C VAL A 493 20.37 -9.02 13.74
N TYR A 494 21.47 -8.38 13.40
CA TYR A 494 21.63 -6.94 13.59
C TYR A 494 20.56 -6.16 12.80
N ASP A 495 20.40 -6.44 11.51
CA ASP A 495 19.48 -5.71 10.62
C ASP A 495 18.01 -5.94 10.95
N ASN A 496 17.65 -7.11 11.48
CA ASN A 496 16.24 -7.48 11.66
C ASN A 496 15.77 -7.45 13.13
N TYR A 497 16.66 -7.43 14.11
CA TYR A 497 16.29 -7.54 15.52
C TYR A 497 16.93 -6.47 16.41
N MET A 498 17.89 -5.69 15.89
CA MET A 498 18.27 -4.48 16.59
C MET A 498 17.08 -3.51 16.54
N PRO A 499 16.75 -2.86 17.66
CA PRO A 499 15.82 -1.75 17.61
C PRO A 499 16.33 -0.78 16.54
N ALA A 500 15.43 -0.30 15.67
CA ALA A 500 15.80 0.68 14.67
C ALA A 500 16.50 1.85 15.35
N THR A 501 17.79 1.99 15.09
CA THR A 501 18.61 3.08 15.64
C THR A 501 18.32 4.38 14.91
#